data_d00d93371867f30585a7e8cd6f78e77d
#
_entry.id   d00d93371867f30585a7e8cd6f78e77d
#
_cell.length_a   1.000
_cell.length_b   1.000
_cell.length_c   1.000
_cell.angle_alpha   90.00
_cell.angle_beta   90.00
_cell.angle_gamma   90.00
#
_symmetry.space_group_name_H-M   'P 1'
#
loop_
_entity.id
_entity.type
_entity.pdbx_description
1 polymer ?
#
loop_
_entity_poly.entity_id
_entity_poly.type
_entity_poly.pdbx_seq_one_letter_code
_entity_poly.pdbx_strand_id
1 'polypeptide(L)'
;YSPKELRSPEEIKFIKDMNLDFIVVIAYGLILPEEILNLPKFGCYNLHASILPRWRGAAPIQRSMIEGDEMTGVTIMKMNKGLDTGDIVLQDKIKINISESYTELETRLSLMGAELFEKFFKDSLFKNIMQKQDDTLSCYAEKISKQETKIDWKEDALKIVRRINAYNPNPGAWFMWKNKRVKILKAIEVDIDAEPGKVFDDDLTIACGNKSIRPLILKVEGKQSCGIEEFLLGNKISVGSILE
;
A
#
# COMPACT_ATOMS: atom_id res chain seq x y z
N TYR A 1 -21.18 11.99 10.34
CA TYR A 1 -20.51 13.29 10.26
C TYR A 1 -19.24 13.14 9.44
N SER A 2 -19.04 13.97 8.42
CA SER A 2 -17.92 13.88 7.46
C SER A 2 -17.32 15.26 7.22
N PRO A 3 -16.55 15.80 8.15
CA PRO A 3 -15.90 17.09 7.96
C PRO A 3 -14.78 16.98 6.92
N LYS A 4 -14.50 18.07 6.19
CA LYS A 4 -13.38 18.11 5.23
C LYS A 4 -12.02 18.12 5.92
N GLU A 5 -11.96 18.68 7.13
CA GLU A 5 -10.78 18.75 7.98
C GLU A 5 -11.22 18.84 9.44
N LEU A 6 -10.32 18.52 10.37
CA LEU A 6 -10.60 18.58 11.82
C LEU A 6 -9.81 19.73 12.46
N ARG A 7 -9.83 20.92 11.85
CA ARG A 7 -9.05 22.07 12.30
C ARG A 7 -9.89 23.32 12.65
N SER A 8 -11.15 23.33 12.23
CA SER A 8 -12.01 24.48 12.55
C SER A 8 -12.41 24.47 14.03
N PRO A 9 -12.64 25.65 14.64
CA PRO A 9 -13.10 25.74 16.02
C PRO A 9 -14.41 24.98 16.27
N GLU A 10 -15.31 24.96 15.28
CA GLU A 10 -16.58 24.24 15.37
C GLU A 10 -16.39 22.75 15.48
N GLU A 11 -15.48 22.18 14.67
CA GLU A 11 -15.20 20.73 14.66
C GLU A 11 -14.49 20.28 15.93
N ILE A 12 -13.52 21.07 16.38
CA ILE A 12 -12.83 20.83 17.65
C ILE A 12 -13.83 20.87 18.81
N LYS A 13 -14.73 21.90 18.84
CA LYS A 13 -15.78 21.99 19.83
C LYS A 13 -16.72 20.80 19.77
N PHE A 14 -17.16 20.40 18.58
CA PHE A 14 -18.04 19.24 18.39
C PHE A 14 -17.44 17.96 19.01
N ILE A 15 -16.14 17.68 18.75
CA ILE A 15 -15.45 16.51 19.33
C ILE A 15 -15.30 16.66 20.84
N LYS A 16 -14.97 17.87 21.33
CA LYS A 16 -14.84 18.17 22.76
C LYS A 16 -16.13 17.93 23.53
N ASP A 17 -17.25 18.36 22.95
CA ASP A 17 -18.57 18.24 23.59
C ASP A 17 -19.04 16.77 23.71
N MET A 18 -18.43 15.84 22.94
CA MET A 18 -18.67 14.39 23.06
C MET A 18 -18.09 13.78 24.34
N ASN A 19 -17.15 14.42 25.00
CA ASN A 19 -16.48 13.95 26.23
C ASN A 19 -15.96 12.50 26.10
N LEU A 20 -15.16 12.24 25.08
CA LEU A 20 -14.70 10.89 24.71
C LEU A 20 -13.60 10.38 25.67
N ASP A 21 -13.65 9.09 25.99
CA ASP A 21 -12.59 8.41 26.73
C ASP A 21 -11.34 8.21 25.87
N PHE A 22 -11.50 7.84 24.60
CA PHE A 22 -10.41 7.69 23.61
C PHE A 22 -10.94 7.93 22.18
N ILE A 23 -10.02 8.18 21.26
CA ILE A 23 -10.29 8.26 19.82
C ILE A 23 -9.48 7.18 19.12
N VAL A 24 -10.12 6.37 18.26
CA VAL A 24 -9.46 5.43 17.34
C VAL A 24 -9.40 6.07 15.97
N VAL A 25 -8.22 6.03 15.37
CA VAL A 25 -7.94 6.58 14.03
C VAL A 25 -7.51 5.45 13.10
N ILE A 26 -8.22 5.30 11.99
CA ILE A 26 -7.91 4.29 10.97
C ILE A 26 -8.02 4.95 9.60
N ALA A 27 -6.97 4.86 8.79
CA ALA A 27 -6.94 5.35 7.40
C ALA A 27 -7.43 6.80 7.21
N TYR A 28 -7.17 7.66 8.18
CA TYR A 28 -7.67 9.05 8.16
C TYR A 28 -6.95 9.93 7.12
N GLY A 29 -5.68 9.66 6.85
CA GLY A 29 -4.91 10.31 5.79
C GLY A 29 -4.51 11.77 6.05
N LEU A 30 -4.84 12.35 7.19
CA LEU A 30 -4.48 13.70 7.62
C LEU A 30 -3.87 13.68 9.02
N ILE A 31 -3.07 14.71 9.33
CA ILE A 31 -2.52 14.90 10.67
C ILE A 31 -3.59 15.49 11.59
N LEU A 32 -3.83 14.85 12.73
CA LEU A 32 -4.72 15.40 13.75
C LEU A 32 -4.09 16.62 14.44
N PRO A 33 -4.84 17.71 14.64
CA PRO A 33 -4.40 18.83 15.46
C PRO A 33 -4.08 18.40 16.89
N GLU A 34 -3.12 19.08 17.51
CA GLU A 34 -2.72 18.79 18.89
C GLU A 34 -3.87 18.95 19.89
N GLU A 35 -4.76 19.90 19.63
CA GLU A 35 -5.96 20.11 20.42
C GLU A 35 -6.84 18.85 20.44
N ILE A 36 -7.03 18.16 19.31
CA ILE A 36 -7.79 16.91 19.25
C ILE A 36 -7.03 15.76 19.90
N LEU A 37 -5.70 15.68 19.73
CA LEU A 37 -4.90 14.64 20.36
C LEU A 37 -5.02 14.62 21.88
N ASN A 38 -5.24 15.79 22.48
CA ASN A 38 -5.34 16.00 23.92
C ASN A 38 -6.76 15.98 24.47
N LEU A 39 -7.82 15.87 23.63
CA LEU A 39 -9.21 15.88 24.10
C LEU A 39 -9.60 14.60 24.84
N PRO A 40 -9.30 13.38 24.32
CA PRO A 40 -9.76 12.17 24.97
C PRO A 40 -8.97 11.88 26.25
N LYS A 41 -9.66 11.39 27.27
CA LYS A 41 -9.06 11.05 28.58
C LYS A 41 -7.86 10.12 28.50
N PHE A 42 -7.92 9.11 27.63
CA PHE A 42 -6.85 8.12 27.44
C PHE A 42 -6.01 8.37 26.17
N GLY A 43 -6.36 9.40 25.39
CA GLY A 43 -5.64 9.81 24.17
C GLY A 43 -6.19 9.21 22.88
N CYS A 44 -5.47 9.46 21.80
CA CYS A 44 -5.78 8.97 20.45
C CYS A 44 -4.89 7.77 20.09
N TYR A 45 -5.47 6.77 19.47
CA TYR A 45 -4.76 5.57 19.02
C TYR A 45 -4.97 5.35 17.51
N ASN A 46 -3.88 5.06 16.81
CA ASN A 46 -3.93 4.79 15.37
C ASN A 46 -3.63 3.32 15.08
N LEU A 47 -4.39 2.73 14.16
CA LEU A 47 -4.02 1.46 13.53
C LEU A 47 -3.19 1.77 12.29
N HIS A 48 -1.91 1.45 12.35
CA HIS A 48 -0.98 1.62 11.25
C HIS A 48 -0.67 0.28 10.58
N ALA A 49 -0.74 0.24 9.25
CA ALA A 49 -0.62 -1.00 8.48
C ALA A 49 0.85 -1.34 8.16
N SER A 50 1.70 -1.35 9.18
CA SER A 50 3.07 -1.84 9.13
C SER A 50 3.57 -2.31 10.48
N ILE A 51 4.73 -2.93 10.49
CA ILE A 51 5.51 -3.23 11.71
C ILE A 51 6.36 -1.99 12.03
N LEU A 52 5.79 -1.03 12.79
CA LEU A 52 6.53 0.17 13.20
C LEU A 52 7.78 -0.21 14.02
N PRO A 53 8.89 0.55 13.88
CA PRO A 53 9.02 1.86 13.22
C PRO A 53 9.24 1.82 11.71
N ARG A 54 9.25 0.64 11.06
CA ARG A 54 9.38 0.53 9.61
C ARG A 54 8.09 0.99 8.93
N TRP A 55 8.23 1.77 7.83
CA TRP A 55 7.13 2.25 6.99
C TRP A 55 6.18 3.22 7.69
N ARG A 56 6.69 4.20 8.44
CA ARG A 56 5.90 5.38 8.86
C ARG A 56 5.38 6.12 7.64
N GLY A 57 4.14 6.61 7.65
CA GLY A 57 3.60 7.46 6.57
C GLY A 57 2.45 6.86 5.79
N ALA A 58 2.24 7.33 4.54
CA ALA A 58 0.96 7.24 3.86
C ALA A 58 0.68 5.93 3.12
N ALA A 59 1.70 5.14 2.75
CA ALA A 59 1.55 3.96 1.88
C ALA A 59 2.33 2.73 2.38
N PRO A 60 2.20 2.34 3.67
CA PRO A 60 3.01 1.29 4.27
C PRO A 60 2.84 -0.07 3.59
N ILE A 61 1.61 -0.43 3.20
CA ILE A 61 1.32 -1.71 2.53
C ILE A 61 2.03 -1.78 1.18
N GLN A 62 1.85 -0.74 0.34
CA GLN A 62 2.47 -0.73 -0.98
C GLN A 62 4.00 -0.74 -0.89
N ARG A 63 4.58 0.06 0.00
CA ARG A 63 6.04 0.14 0.14
C ARG A 63 6.65 -1.17 0.61
N SER A 64 6.05 -1.86 1.58
CA SER A 64 6.53 -3.16 2.03
C SER A 64 6.48 -4.21 0.90
N MET A 65 5.42 -4.21 0.08
CA MET A 65 5.31 -5.10 -1.07
C MET A 65 6.36 -4.80 -2.15
N ILE A 66 6.57 -3.53 -2.49
CA ILE A 66 7.53 -3.09 -3.53
C ILE A 66 8.96 -3.45 -3.14
N GLU A 67 9.33 -3.19 -1.89
CA GLU A 67 10.68 -3.52 -1.38
C GLU A 67 10.88 -5.02 -1.19
N GLY A 68 9.79 -5.80 -1.21
CA GLY A 68 9.85 -7.25 -1.08
C GLY A 68 10.10 -7.71 0.34
N ASP A 69 9.57 -6.98 1.30
CA ASP A 69 9.57 -7.44 2.69
C ASP A 69 8.86 -8.80 2.77
N GLU A 70 9.45 -9.75 3.47
CA GLU A 70 8.81 -11.07 3.68
C GLU A 70 7.64 -10.99 4.66
N MET A 71 7.73 -10.06 5.61
CA MET A 71 6.76 -9.84 6.68
C MET A 71 6.30 -8.39 6.71
N THR A 72 5.02 -8.22 6.95
CA THR A 72 4.41 -6.95 7.33
C THR A 72 3.50 -7.16 8.54
N GLY A 73 2.65 -6.21 8.86
CA GLY A 73 1.73 -6.37 9.99
C GLY A 73 0.91 -5.12 10.26
N VAL A 74 0.34 -5.09 11.44
CA VAL A 74 -0.41 -3.95 11.96
C VAL A 74 0.13 -3.54 13.32
N THR A 75 0.12 -2.25 13.58
CA THR A 75 0.56 -1.66 14.85
C THR A 75 -0.52 -0.75 15.40
N ILE A 76 -0.95 -0.97 16.63
CA ILE A 76 -1.69 0.04 17.41
C ILE A 76 -0.66 0.89 18.13
N MET A 77 -0.64 2.19 17.83
CA MET A 77 0.22 3.15 18.50
C MET A 77 -0.57 4.27 19.13
N LYS A 78 -0.09 4.83 20.25
CA LYS A 78 -0.61 6.07 20.83
C LYS A 78 -0.12 7.24 20.00
N MET A 79 -1.03 8.04 19.48
CA MET A 79 -0.67 9.15 18.59
C MET A 79 0.01 10.29 19.34
N ASN A 80 0.96 10.94 18.67
CA ASN A 80 1.61 12.18 19.07
C ASN A 80 1.63 13.17 17.90
N LYS A 81 2.36 14.27 18.00
CA LYS A 81 2.47 15.30 16.94
C LYS A 81 3.23 14.83 15.69
N GLY A 82 4.05 13.77 15.80
CA GLY A 82 4.86 13.28 14.71
C GLY A 82 4.09 12.33 13.79
N LEU A 83 4.58 12.18 12.57
CA LEU A 83 4.00 11.25 11.61
C LEU A 83 4.37 9.81 12.00
N ASP A 84 3.41 9.09 12.58
CA ASP A 84 3.51 7.69 13.00
C ASP A 84 4.70 7.38 13.93
N THR A 85 5.04 8.35 14.81
CA THR A 85 6.17 8.27 15.75
C THR A 85 5.74 7.96 17.18
N GLY A 86 4.47 7.74 17.40
CA GLY A 86 3.91 7.47 18.73
C GLY A 86 4.33 6.11 19.29
N ASP A 87 4.18 5.95 20.59
CA ASP A 87 4.59 4.72 21.27
C ASP A 87 3.72 3.51 20.84
N ILE A 88 4.37 2.39 20.58
CA ILE A 88 3.72 1.13 20.20
C ILE A 88 3.01 0.54 21.42
N VAL A 89 1.73 0.22 21.25
CA VAL A 89 0.93 -0.44 22.29
C VAL A 89 0.80 -1.94 22.02
N LEU A 90 0.40 -2.29 20.82
CA LEU A 90 0.30 -3.67 20.34
C LEU A 90 0.76 -3.75 18.90
N GLN A 91 1.30 -4.90 18.52
CA GLN A 91 1.75 -5.16 17.16
C GLN A 91 1.55 -6.63 16.84
N ASP A 92 1.13 -6.92 15.61
CA ASP A 92 1.05 -8.27 15.08
C ASP A 92 1.61 -8.35 13.66
N LYS A 93 2.09 -9.53 13.27
CA LYS A 93 2.88 -9.74 12.05
C LYS A 93 2.25 -10.80 11.15
N ILE A 94 2.37 -10.59 9.84
CA ILE A 94 1.86 -11.52 8.84
C ILE A 94 2.84 -11.62 7.66
N LYS A 95 2.92 -12.80 7.05
CA LYS A 95 3.74 -13.01 5.85
C LYS A 95 3.07 -12.38 4.63
N ILE A 96 3.86 -11.70 3.78
CA ILE A 96 3.43 -11.25 2.45
C ILE A 96 3.61 -12.43 1.48
N ASN A 97 2.55 -12.80 0.74
CA ASN A 97 2.64 -13.83 -0.28
C ASN A 97 3.13 -13.23 -1.61
N ILE A 98 3.99 -13.91 -2.33
CA ILE A 98 4.67 -13.39 -3.54
C ILE A 98 3.68 -12.95 -4.62
N SER A 99 2.56 -13.65 -4.79
CA SER A 99 1.54 -13.36 -5.81
C SER A 99 0.35 -12.56 -5.29
N GLU A 100 0.41 -12.09 -4.04
CA GLU A 100 -0.67 -11.37 -3.38
C GLU A 100 -0.77 -9.93 -3.91
N SER A 101 -1.97 -9.50 -4.24
CA SER A 101 -2.25 -8.10 -4.59
C SER A 101 -2.39 -7.23 -3.34
N TYR A 102 -2.27 -5.91 -3.53
CA TYR A 102 -2.54 -4.93 -2.47
C TYR A 102 -3.90 -5.17 -1.78
N THR A 103 -4.97 -5.38 -2.55
CA THR A 103 -6.31 -5.56 -1.99
C THR A 103 -6.43 -6.82 -1.12
N GLU A 104 -5.77 -7.92 -1.54
CA GLU A 104 -5.75 -9.16 -0.75
C GLU A 104 -5.00 -8.96 0.57
N LEU A 105 -3.82 -8.34 0.52
CA LEU A 105 -3.02 -8.04 1.72
C LEU A 105 -3.73 -7.03 2.62
N GLU A 106 -4.31 -5.95 2.07
CA GLU A 106 -5.09 -4.96 2.81
C GLU A 106 -6.26 -5.61 3.56
N THR A 107 -6.98 -6.53 2.91
CA THR A 107 -8.08 -7.27 3.54
C THR A 107 -7.59 -8.09 4.73
N ARG A 108 -6.49 -8.82 4.58
CA ARG A 108 -5.89 -9.61 5.67
C ARG A 108 -5.42 -8.74 6.83
N LEU A 109 -4.78 -7.60 6.53
CA LEU A 109 -4.34 -6.63 7.54
C LEU A 109 -5.52 -5.95 8.24
N SER A 110 -6.61 -5.68 7.53
CA SER A 110 -7.83 -5.12 8.11
C SER A 110 -8.47 -6.06 9.14
N LEU A 111 -8.58 -7.34 8.81
CA LEU A 111 -9.09 -8.37 9.74
C LEU A 111 -8.20 -8.49 10.97
N MET A 112 -6.88 -8.59 10.75
CA MET A 112 -5.89 -8.62 11.83
C MET A 112 -5.96 -7.38 12.71
N GLY A 113 -6.16 -6.20 12.13
CA GLY A 113 -6.32 -4.94 12.86
C GLY A 113 -7.56 -4.93 13.75
N ALA A 114 -8.67 -5.50 13.28
CA ALA A 114 -9.89 -5.63 14.09
C ALA A 114 -9.67 -6.56 15.30
N GLU A 115 -9.04 -7.72 15.10
CA GLU A 115 -8.68 -8.66 16.18
C GLU A 115 -7.71 -8.01 17.17
N LEU A 116 -6.73 -7.24 16.67
CA LEU A 116 -5.77 -6.54 17.50
C LEU A 116 -6.44 -5.46 18.37
N PHE A 117 -7.43 -4.73 17.84
CA PHE A 117 -8.23 -3.78 18.62
C PHE A 117 -9.11 -4.48 19.66
N GLU A 118 -9.71 -5.62 19.35
CA GLU A 118 -10.44 -6.40 20.34
C GLU A 118 -9.54 -6.76 21.53
N LYS A 119 -8.34 -7.23 21.26
CA LYS A 119 -7.33 -7.52 22.28
C LYS A 119 -6.89 -6.27 23.05
N PHE A 120 -6.72 -5.14 22.35
CA PHE A 120 -6.37 -3.87 22.96
C PHE A 120 -7.40 -3.44 23.99
N PHE A 121 -8.70 -3.49 23.66
CA PHE A 121 -9.76 -3.10 24.57
C PHE A 121 -9.95 -4.05 25.78
N LYS A 122 -9.74 -5.35 25.56
CA LYS A 122 -9.86 -6.33 26.64
C LYS A 122 -8.69 -6.32 27.62
N ASP A 123 -7.46 -6.21 27.12
CA ASP A 123 -6.27 -6.54 27.89
C ASP A 123 -5.28 -5.39 28.09
N SER A 124 -5.21 -4.47 27.17
CA SER A 124 -4.06 -3.58 27.05
C SER A 124 -4.38 -2.12 27.36
N LEU A 125 -5.62 -1.69 27.21
CA LEU A 125 -6.01 -0.28 27.40
C LEU A 125 -5.62 0.25 28.81
N PHE A 126 -5.65 -0.59 29.81
CA PHE A 126 -5.38 -0.22 31.21
C PHE A 126 -4.00 -0.67 31.71
N LYS A 127 -3.27 -1.48 30.96
CA LYS A 127 -1.95 -2.00 31.40
C LYS A 127 -0.79 -1.06 31.07
N ASN A 128 -1.00 -0.02 30.25
CA ASN A 128 -0.05 1.05 29.94
C ASN A 128 1.40 0.62 29.60
N ILE A 129 1.62 -0.59 29.09
CA ILE A 129 2.92 -0.99 28.61
C ILE A 129 3.05 -0.47 27.19
N MET A 130 3.66 0.71 27.04
CA MET A 130 3.95 1.32 25.75
C MET A 130 5.43 1.21 25.46
N GLN A 131 5.77 0.80 24.26
CA GLN A 131 7.14 0.71 23.81
C GLN A 131 7.48 1.90 22.92
N LYS A 132 8.51 2.66 23.31
CA LYS A 132 9.02 3.74 22.49
C LYS A 132 9.59 3.18 21.19
N GLN A 133 9.30 3.84 20.08
CA GLN A 133 9.89 3.43 18.79
C GLN A 133 11.37 3.77 18.74
N ASP A 134 12.19 2.89 18.17
CA ASP A 134 13.59 3.14 17.87
C ASP A 134 13.69 3.87 16.51
N ASP A 135 14.02 5.15 16.54
CA ASP A 135 14.11 5.98 15.34
C ASP A 135 15.21 5.54 14.38
N THR A 136 16.22 4.82 14.85
CA THR A 136 17.31 4.30 14.00
C THR A 136 16.84 3.19 13.05
N LEU A 137 15.73 2.53 13.36
CA LEU A 137 15.10 1.47 12.56
C LEU A 137 13.96 1.99 11.67
N SER A 138 13.70 3.30 11.73
CA SER A 138 12.58 3.89 11.00
C SER A 138 12.89 4.07 9.51
N CYS A 139 11.87 3.87 8.67
CA CYS A 139 11.85 4.34 7.30
C CYS A 139 10.46 4.87 6.96
N TYR A 140 10.37 5.63 5.86
CA TYR A 140 9.14 6.33 5.50
C TYR A 140 8.48 5.71 4.26
N ALA A 141 7.17 5.55 4.35
CA ALA A 141 6.28 5.09 3.29
C ALA A 141 5.61 6.30 2.61
N GLU A 142 6.33 6.93 1.69
CA GLU A 142 5.81 8.04 0.92
C GLU A 142 4.58 7.65 0.11
N LYS A 143 3.65 8.59 -0.03
CA LYS A 143 2.45 8.42 -0.85
C LYS A 143 2.82 8.03 -2.28
N ILE A 144 2.08 7.05 -2.84
CA ILE A 144 2.28 6.62 -4.22
C ILE A 144 1.93 7.76 -5.19
N SER A 145 2.91 8.16 -6.00
CA SER A 145 2.73 9.17 -7.04
C SER A 145 2.22 8.54 -8.34
N LYS A 146 1.52 9.34 -9.16
CA LYS A 146 1.05 8.85 -10.48
C LYS A 146 2.21 8.54 -11.43
N GLN A 147 3.34 9.20 -11.26
CA GLN A 147 4.51 9.04 -12.13
C GLN A 147 5.22 7.71 -11.89
N GLU A 148 5.38 7.30 -10.63
CA GLU A 148 6.05 6.05 -10.29
C GLU A 148 5.26 4.79 -10.68
N THR A 149 3.99 4.92 -11.10
CA THR A 149 3.18 3.80 -11.56
C THR A 149 3.36 3.50 -13.06
N LYS A 150 4.07 4.34 -13.81
CA LYS A 150 4.55 3.97 -15.14
C LYS A 150 5.65 2.91 -14.98
N ILE A 151 5.53 1.82 -15.72
CA ILE A 151 6.52 0.74 -15.68
C ILE A 151 7.81 1.25 -16.35
N ASP A 152 8.93 1.10 -15.65
CA ASP A 152 10.26 1.24 -16.22
C ASP A 152 10.80 -0.17 -16.52
N TRP A 153 10.84 -0.51 -17.79
CA TRP A 153 11.30 -1.82 -18.24
C TRP A 153 12.79 -2.11 -17.95
N LYS A 154 13.57 -1.09 -17.57
CA LYS A 154 14.96 -1.24 -17.15
C LYS A 154 15.12 -1.79 -15.74
N GLU A 155 14.04 -1.80 -14.94
CA GLU A 155 14.05 -2.43 -13.64
C GLU A 155 14.06 -3.97 -13.76
N ASP A 156 14.44 -4.63 -12.67
CA ASP A 156 14.36 -6.09 -12.52
C ASP A 156 12.92 -6.60 -12.63
N ALA A 157 12.70 -7.73 -13.30
CA ALA A 157 11.39 -8.32 -13.52
C ALA A 157 10.62 -8.55 -12.21
N LEU A 158 11.31 -9.07 -11.19
CA LEU A 158 10.69 -9.31 -9.88
C LEU A 158 10.22 -8.01 -9.23
N LYS A 159 11.00 -6.93 -9.36
CA LYS A 159 10.62 -5.62 -8.85
C LYS A 159 9.40 -5.06 -9.59
N ILE A 160 9.33 -5.23 -10.91
CA ILE A 160 8.16 -4.85 -11.70
C ILE A 160 6.92 -5.66 -11.27
N VAL A 161 7.05 -6.98 -11.06
CA VAL A 161 5.93 -7.82 -10.56
C VAL A 161 5.46 -7.36 -9.18
N ARG A 162 6.36 -7.04 -8.27
CA ARG A 162 6.02 -6.49 -6.95
C ARG A 162 5.26 -5.17 -7.06
N ARG A 163 5.68 -4.26 -7.95
CA ARG A 163 4.96 -2.99 -8.22
C ARG A 163 3.59 -3.23 -8.81
N ILE A 164 3.45 -4.17 -9.75
CA ILE A 164 2.15 -4.56 -10.32
C ILE A 164 1.21 -5.00 -9.20
N ASN A 165 1.66 -5.88 -8.33
CA ASN A 165 0.87 -6.39 -7.21
C ASN A 165 0.53 -5.29 -6.19
N ALA A 166 1.50 -4.45 -5.82
CA ALA A 166 1.33 -3.36 -4.87
C ALA A 166 0.40 -2.24 -5.35
N TYR A 167 0.27 -2.05 -6.66
CA TYR A 167 -0.60 -1.03 -7.25
C TYR A 167 -1.95 -1.58 -7.72
N ASN A 168 -2.17 -2.89 -7.67
CA ASN A 168 -3.41 -3.51 -8.14
C ASN A 168 -4.54 -3.41 -7.10
N PRO A 169 -5.74 -2.92 -7.47
CA PRO A 169 -6.16 -2.48 -8.80
C PRO A 169 -5.90 -0.99 -9.06
N ASN A 170 -5.61 -0.21 -8.02
CA ASN A 170 -5.44 1.24 -8.11
C ASN A 170 -4.19 1.69 -7.34
N PRO A 171 -3.38 2.58 -7.95
CA PRO A 171 -3.55 3.23 -9.26
C PRO A 171 -3.32 2.31 -10.45
N GLY A 172 -2.66 1.15 -10.28
CA GLY A 172 -2.29 0.18 -11.31
C GLY A 172 -0.97 0.55 -12.02
N ALA A 173 -0.05 -0.42 -12.12
CA ALA A 173 1.16 -0.28 -12.94
C ALA A 173 0.77 -0.26 -14.42
N TRP A 174 1.37 0.62 -15.23
CA TRP A 174 0.95 0.82 -16.61
C TRP A 174 2.10 1.14 -17.56
N PHE A 175 1.89 0.87 -18.83
CA PHE A 175 2.72 1.28 -19.96
C PHE A 175 1.86 1.91 -21.07
N MET A 176 2.50 2.56 -22.06
CA MET A 176 1.79 3.14 -23.20
C MET A 176 1.77 2.17 -24.39
N TRP A 177 0.60 2.00 -25.00
CA TRP A 177 0.42 1.32 -26.26
C TRP A 177 -0.58 2.05 -27.15
N LYS A 178 -0.18 2.44 -28.37
CA LYS A 178 -1.01 3.17 -29.35
C LYS A 178 -1.73 4.38 -28.72
N ASN A 179 -0.99 5.21 -27.98
CA ASN A 179 -1.48 6.39 -27.26
C ASN A 179 -2.55 6.12 -26.18
N LYS A 180 -2.68 4.88 -25.70
CA LYS A 180 -3.54 4.51 -24.57
C LYS A 180 -2.72 3.92 -23.45
N ARG A 181 -3.16 4.16 -22.23
CA ARG A 181 -2.59 3.48 -21.07
C ARG A 181 -3.11 2.05 -21.00
N VAL A 182 -2.19 1.13 -20.83
CA VAL A 182 -2.50 -0.27 -20.56
C VAL A 182 -1.96 -0.61 -19.19
N LYS A 183 -2.84 -0.92 -18.27
CA LYS A 183 -2.46 -1.38 -16.93
C LYS A 183 -2.22 -2.89 -16.98
N ILE A 184 -1.18 -3.33 -16.28
CA ILE A 184 -0.95 -4.72 -15.94
C ILE A 184 -1.45 -4.92 -14.51
N LEU A 185 -2.42 -5.80 -14.32
CA LEU A 185 -3.02 -6.08 -13.02
C LEU A 185 -2.47 -7.36 -12.40
N LYS A 186 -1.94 -8.26 -13.21
CA LYS A 186 -1.27 -9.48 -12.77
C LYS A 186 -0.20 -9.88 -13.77
N ALA A 187 0.96 -10.28 -13.29
CA ALA A 187 2.06 -10.80 -14.10
C ALA A 187 2.86 -11.84 -13.31
N ILE A 188 3.62 -12.64 -14.03
CA ILE A 188 4.61 -13.55 -13.47
C ILE A 188 5.99 -13.21 -14.03
N GLU A 189 7.04 -13.52 -13.27
CA GLU A 189 8.42 -13.49 -13.73
C GLU A 189 8.68 -14.70 -14.66
N VAL A 190 9.46 -14.50 -15.70
CA VAL A 190 9.89 -15.52 -16.65
C VAL A 190 11.40 -15.40 -16.82
N ASP A 191 12.10 -16.53 -16.83
CA ASP A 191 13.55 -16.61 -16.94
C ASP A 191 13.99 -16.52 -18.43
N ILE A 192 13.85 -15.30 -18.97
CA ILE A 192 14.22 -14.94 -20.34
C ILE A 192 14.88 -13.57 -20.28
N ASP A 193 16.10 -13.45 -20.80
CA ASP A 193 16.83 -12.18 -20.93
C ASP A 193 16.79 -11.68 -22.37
N ALA A 194 16.43 -10.41 -22.53
CA ALA A 194 16.46 -9.70 -23.80
C ALA A 194 16.60 -8.18 -23.56
N GLU A 195 16.58 -7.38 -24.61
CA GLU A 195 16.60 -5.92 -24.51
C GLU A 195 15.38 -5.42 -23.74
N PRO A 196 15.55 -4.58 -22.69
CA PRO A 196 14.44 -4.07 -21.89
C PRO A 196 13.33 -3.40 -22.70
N GLY A 197 12.08 -3.76 -22.42
CA GLY A 197 10.89 -3.30 -23.15
C GLY A 197 10.56 -4.11 -24.40
N LYS A 198 11.43 -5.02 -24.84
CA LYS A 198 11.20 -5.83 -26.03
C LYS A 198 10.19 -6.95 -25.79
N VAL A 199 9.22 -7.06 -26.66
CA VAL A 199 8.26 -8.18 -26.68
C VAL A 199 8.95 -9.40 -27.30
N PHE A 200 9.03 -10.48 -26.53
CA PHE A 200 9.81 -11.66 -26.87
C PHE A 200 9.01 -12.72 -27.65
N ASP A 201 7.75 -12.91 -27.30
CA ASP A 201 6.88 -13.95 -27.85
C ASP A 201 5.44 -13.48 -28.09
N ASP A 202 4.62 -14.37 -28.66
CA ASP A 202 3.20 -14.10 -28.93
C ASP A 202 2.31 -14.10 -27.67
N ASP A 203 2.83 -14.55 -26.52
CA ASP A 203 2.18 -14.47 -25.19
C ASP A 203 2.41 -13.15 -24.47
N LEU A 204 2.99 -12.15 -25.16
CA LEU A 204 3.36 -10.84 -24.62
C LEU A 204 4.37 -10.93 -23.47
N THR A 205 5.34 -11.83 -23.55
CA THR A 205 6.48 -11.79 -22.64
C THR A 205 7.33 -10.55 -22.94
N ILE A 206 7.56 -9.72 -21.93
CA ILE A 206 8.23 -8.42 -22.07
C ILE A 206 9.53 -8.47 -21.27
N ALA A 207 10.64 -8.21 -21.95
CA ALA A 207 11.96 -8.19 -21.34
C ALA A 207 12.11 -6.99 -20.37
N CYS A 208 12.82 -7.24 -19.28
CA CYS A 208 13.11 -6.26 -18.24
C CYS A 208 14.64 -6.06 -18.12
N GLY A 209 15.08 -5.26 -17.15
CA GLY A 209 16.52 -5.05 -16.91
C GLY A 209 17.27 -6.32 -16.52
N ASN A 210 16.57 -7.25 -15.89
CA ASN A 210 17.01 -8.61 -15.62
C ASN A 210 15.77 -9.50 -15.71
N LYS A 211 15.85 -10.61 -16.47
CA LYS A 211 14.72 -11.48 -16.80
C LYS A 211 13.59 -10.78 -17.55
N SER A 212 12.39 -11.35 -17.52
CA SER A 212 11.20 -10.87 -18.22
C SER A 212 9.96 -11.02 -17.37
N ILE A 213 8.88 -10.33 -17.74
CA ILE A 213 7.56 -10.58 -17.18
C ILE A 213 6.60 -11.09 -18.25
N ARG A 214 5.64 -11.92 -17.84
CA ARG A 214 4.48 -12.28 -18.65
C ARG A 214 3.23 -11.75 -17.99
N PRO A 215 2.54 -10.76 -18.59
CA PRO A 215 1.26 -10.29 -18.11
C PRO A 215 0.20 -11.38 -18.18
N LEU A 216 -0.66 -11.48 -17.18
CA LEU A 216 -1.76 -12.43 -17.12
C LEU A 216 -3.12 -11.73 -17.21
N ILE A 217 -3.25 -10.54 -16.59
CA ILE A 217 -4.46 -9.72 -16.58
C ILE A 217 -4.07 -8.29 -16.91
N LEU A 218 -4.74 -7.74 -17.92
CA LEU A 218 -4.52 -6.37 -18.38
C LEU A 218 -5.83 -5.57 -18.41
N LYS A 219 -5.67 -4.24 -18.44
CA LYS A 219 -6.78 -3.31 -18.58
C LYS A 219 -6.38 -2.14 -19.46
N VAL A 220 -7.00 -2.02 -20.63
CA VAL A 220 -6.86 -0.84 -21.49
C VAL A 220 -7.69 0.30 -20.93
N GLU A 221 -7.19 1.52 -21.03
CA GLU A 221 -7.91 2.73 -20.64
C GLU A 221 -9.31 2.77 -21.26
N GLY A 222 -10.33 3.01 -20.42
CA GLY A 222 -11.74 3.03 -20.81
C GLY A 222 -12.38 1.65 -21.02
N LYS A 223 -11.68 0.53 -20.80
CA LYS A 223 -12.23 -0.82 -20.93
C LYS A 223 -12.23 -1.59 -19.60
N GLN A 224 -12.91 -2.73 -19.58
CA GLN A 224 -12.82 -3.69 -18.48
C GLN A 224 -11.49 -4.43 -18.53
N SER A 225 -11.08 -5.01 -17.39
CA SER A 225 -9.92 -5.90 -17.33
C SER A 225 -10.25 -7.23 -18.01
N CYS A 226 -9.27 -7.81 -18.69
CA CYS A 226 -9.39 -9.09 -19.37
C CYS A 226 -8.09 -9.91 -19.23
N GLY A 227 -8.19 -11.20 -19.47
CA GLY A 227 -7.03 -12.08 -19.59
C GLY A 227 -6.16 -11.75 -20.79
N ILE A 228 -4.91 -12.25 -20.76
CA ILE A 228 -3.93 -11.99 -21.84
C ILE A 228 -4.43 -12.43 -23.21
N GLU A 229 -5.06 -13.59 -23.32
CA GLU A 229 -5.58 -14.13 -24.58
C GLU A 229 -6.62 -13.19 -25.21
N GLU A 230 -7.62 -12.75 -24.43
CA GLU A 230 -8.63 -11.82 -24.87
C GLU A 230 -8.04 -10.45 -25.24
N PHE A 231 -7.05 -9.98 -24.44
CA PHE A 231 -6.34 -8.74 -24.73
C PHE A 231 -5.67 -8.80 -26.11
N LEU A 232 -4.97 -9.87 -26.43
CA LEU A 232 -4.22 -10.05 -27.69
C LEU A 232 -5.13 -10.15 -28.92
N LEU A 233 -6.34 -10.68 -28.80
CA LEU A 233 -7.33 -10.67 -29.89
C LEU A 233 -7.66 -9.24 -30.35
N GLY A 234 -7.75 -8.31 -29.42
CA GLY A 234 -8.08 -6.90 -29.70
C GLY A 234 -6.89 -5.95 -29.83
N ASN A 235 -5.70 -6.36 -29.43
CA ASN A 235 -4.49 -5.51 -29.36
C ASN A 235 -3.27 -6.26 -29.88
N LYS A 236 -3.08 -6.19 -31.20
CA LYS A 236 -1.94 -6.84 -31.83
C LYS A 236 -0.64 -6.13 -31.46
N ILE A 237 0.18 -6.72 -30.61
CA ILE A 237 1.54 -6.29 -30.27
C ILE A 237 2.47 -7.32 -30.86
N SER A 238 3.25 -6.92 -31.85
CA SER A 238 4.11 -7.86 -32.59
C SER A 238 5.36 -8.23 -31.79
N VAL A 239 5.81 -9.45 -31.92
CA VAL A 239 7.13 -9.89 -31.44
C VAL A 239 8.21 -8.95 -31.99
N GLY A 240 9.16 -8.56 -31.14
CA GLY A 240 10.20 -7.58 -31.45
C GLY A 240 9.80 -6.12 -31.26
N SER A 241 8.51 -5.79 -30.97
CA SER A 241 8.12 -4.43 -30.59
C SER A 241 8.82 -4.02 -29.30
N ILE A 242 9.17 -2.74 -29.18
CA ILE A 242 9.72 -2.15 -27.95
C ILE A 242 8.63 -1.31 -27.30
N LEU A 243 8.32 -1.56 -26.05
CA LEU A 243 7.35 -0.83 -25.22
C LEU A 243 8.07 0.25 -24.40
N GLU A 244 7.41 1.43 -24.22
CA GLU A 244 7.94 2.58 -23.48
C GLU A 244 7.17 2.86 -22.19
#